data_f3813a96dbee2f35262ecfc1f03ef286
#
_entry.id   f3813a96dbee2f35262ecfc1f03ef286
#
_cell.length_a   1.000
_cell.length_b   1.000
_cell.length_c   1.000
_cell.angle_alpha   90.00
_cell.angle_beta   90.00
_cell.angle_gamma   90.00
#
_symmetry.space_group_name_H-M   'P 1'
#
loop_
_entity.id
_entity.type
_entity.pdbx_description
1 polymer ?
#
loop_
_entity_poly.entity_id
_entity_poly.type
_entity_poly.pdbx_seq_one_letter_code
_entity_poly.pdbx_strand_id
1 'polypeptide(L)'
;MTDRLELICIGTALVDSIIRGFDPEPISASGFRAPSGSLNVGGEAVNEAMAAAKLGVKTGIYCSLGEDDAGDMVAGALRRCGVDTGRILRDAGHPTPVTTMFVNADGTRKSITNGAHRYNFHPERDTARFTDARAIILGSLFRAPFDDPEIIAAVLQAAKGAGQLIFADTKLPNFRFLKLDDLRGSLPLVDFITPNEDEARYYSGKDTPEEMADVFLRYGVKNVVIKLGGKGCYFKNTETSIRLPACAVHAVDATGAGDNFAAGFASEILRGADVSDALRFANACGAICAGAVGAGTALKNREQVLRLAAEEQRRETTQ
;
A
#
# COMPACT_ATOMS: atom_id res chain seq x y z
N MET A 1 9.49 -28.39 -7.12
CA MET A 1 9.64 -27.02 -6.61
C MET A 1 8.35 -26.70 -5.85
N THR A 2 8.43 -26.47 -4.55
CA THR A 2 7.27 -26.18 -3.70
C THR A 2 6.56 -24.92 -4.26
N ASP A 3 5.25 -24.99 -4.36
CA ASP A 3 4.38 -23.90 -4.87
C ASP A 3 4.22 -22.77 -3.82
N ARG A 4 5.37 -22.40 -3.20
CA ARG A 4 5.44 -21.41 -2.13
C ARG A 4 5.17 -20.01 -2.66
N LEU A 5 4.34 -19.22 -1.98
CA LEU A 5 4.15 -17.81 -2.29
C LEU A 5 5.46 -17.03 -2.07
N GLU A 6 5.65 -16.02 -2.90
CA GLU A 6 6.79 -15.12 -2.76
C GLU A 6 6.43 -13.95 -1.84
N LEU A 7 5.18 -13.48 -1.90
CA LEU A 7 4.71 -12.32 -1.16
C LEU A 7 3.30 -12.55 -0.61
N ILE A 8 3.05 -12.12 0.63
CA ILE A 8 1.70 -11.99 1.18
C ILE A 8 1.50 -10.54 1.63
N CYS A 9 0.44 -9.90 1.11
CA CYS A 9 0.01 -8.58 1.56
C CYS A 9 -1.00 -8.76 2.69
N ILE A 10 -0.77 -8.09 3.82
CA ILE A 10 -1.61 -8.19 5.02
C ILE A 10 -2.22 -6.82 5.32
N GLY A 11 -3.53 -6.72 5.46
CA GLY A 11 -4.15 -5.45 5.84
C GLY A 11 -5.57 -5.28 5.35
N THR A 12 -5.92 -4.03 5.06
CA THR A 12 -7.29 -3.62 4.74
C THR A 12 -7.71 -4.03 3.34
N ALA A 13 -8.95 -4.53 3.25
CA ALA A 13 -9.67 -4.82 2.01
C ALA A 13 -11.07 -4.22 2.09
N LEU A 14 -11.50 -3.53 1.05
CA LEU A 14 -12.77 -2.80 1.04
C LEU A 14 -13.27 -2.54 -0.40
N VAL A 15 -14.47 -1.99 -0.50
CA VAL A 15 -15.01 -1.42 -1.75
C VAL A 15 -15.07 0.09 -1.64
N ASP A 16 -14.58 0.80 -2.66
CA ASP A 16 -14.73 2.24 -2.81
C ASP A 16 -15.90 2.56 -3.76
N SER A 17 -16.94 3.22 -3.23
CA SER A 17 -18.01 3.84 -3.99
C SER A 17 -17.64 5.30 -4.24
N ILE A 18 -17.17 5.62 -5.44
CA ILE A 18 -16.66 6.95 -5.77
C ILE A 18 -17.72 7.73 -6.55
N ILE A 19 -18.15 8.87 -6.01
CA ILE A 19 -19.12 9.79 -6.62
C ILE A 19 -18.35 11.07 -6.97
N ARG A 20 -18.34 11.45 -8.26
CA ARG A 20 -17.57 12.61 -8.77
C ARG A 20 -18.48 13.74 -9.23
N GLY A 21 -17.98 14.96 -9.08
CA GLY A 21 -18.68 16.18 -9.46
C GLY A 21 -19.86 16.50 -8.54
N PHE A 22 -19.78 16.04 -7.31
CA PHE A 22 -20.77 16.30 -6.28
C PHE A 22 -20.29 17.46 -5.39
N ASP A 23 -21.09 18.53 -5.31
CA ASP A 23 -20.90 19.59 -4.32
C ASP A 23 -21.81 19.30 -3.12
N PRO A 24 -21.25 19.07 -1.92
CA PRO A 24 -22.04 18.65 -0.75
C PRO A 24 -22.74 19.78 -0.01
N GLU A 25 -22.94 20.96 -0.59
CA GLU A 25 -23.68 22.05 0.03
C GLU A 25 -25.20 21.93 -0.23
N PRO A 26 -25.99 22.09 0.82
CA PRO A 26 -26.13 21.17 1.97
C PRO A 26 -26.98 19.98 1.55
N ILE A 27 -26.75 18.81 2.13
CA ILE A 27 -27.58 17.60 1.94
C ILE A 27 -28.96 17.84 2.58
N SER A 28 -29.70 18.83 2.09
CA SER A 28 -31.07 19.18 2.51
C SER A 28 -32.10 18.72 1.50
N ALA A 29 -31.69 18.36 0.27
CA ALA A 29 -32.57 17.85 -0.76
C ALA A 29 -32.75 16.33 -0.61
N SER A 30 -33.95 15.83 -0.98
CA SER A 30 -34.32 14.42 -0.89
C SER A 30 -33.58 13.52 -1.90
N GLY A 31 -32.80 14.09 -2.80
CA GLY A 31 -31.97 13.33 -3.77
C GLY A 31 -31.11 14.25 -4.60
N PHE A 32 -29.94 13.70 -5.01
CA PHE A 32 -28.96 14.36 -5.88
C PHE A 32 -28.64 13.47 -7.07
N ARG A 33 -28.24 14.08 -8.18
CA ARG A 33 -27.67 13.39 -9.34
C ARG A 33 -26.23 13.83 -9.50
N ALA A 34 -25.30 12.88 -9.42
CA ALA A 34 -23.90 13.11 -9.72
C ALA A 34 -23.63 12.86 -11.21
N PRO A 35 -22.68 13.58 -11.84
CA PRO A 35 -22.26 13.33 -13.22
C PRO A 35 -21.73 11.93 -13.46
N SER A 36 -21.04 11.34 -12.48
CA SER A 36 -20.54 9.97 -12.59
C SER A 36 -20.42 9.31 -11.22
N GLY A 37 -20.47 7.97 -11.21
CA GLY A 37 -20.21 7.14 -10.06
C GLY A 37 -19.57 5.82 -10.49
N SER A 38 -18.73 5.24 -9.62
CA SER A 38 -18.08 3.95 -9.86
C SER A 38 -17.91 3.16 -8.57
N LEU A 39 -17.93 1.84 -8.69
CA LEU A 39 -17.51 0.92 -7.64
C LEU A 39 -16.13 0.36 -7.99
N ASN A 40 -15.19 0.44 -7.06
CA ASN A 40 -13.84 -0.06 -7.23
C ASN A 40 -13.47 -0.90 -6.00
N VAL A 41 -12.62 -1.88 -6.20
CA VAL A 41 -11.98 -2.56 -5.08
C VAL A 41 -10.85 -1.68 -4.55
N GLY A 42 -10.69 -1.65 -3.24
CA GLY A 42 -9.74 -0.79 -2.55
C GLY A 42 -9.21 -1.43 -1.28
N GLY A 43 -8.41 -0.67 -0.57
CA GLY A 43 -7.61 -1.09 0.55
C GLY A 43 -6.17 -1.33 0.12
N GLU A 44 -5.23 -0.90 0.94
CA GLU A 44 -3.81 -0.91 0.61
C GLU A 44 -3.32 -2.32 0.30
N ALA A 45 -3.65 -3.31 1.14
CA ALA A 45 -3.26 -4.70 0.92
C ALA A 45 -3.82 -5.28 -0.39
N VAL A 46 -5.04 -4.88 -0.79
CA VAL A 46 -5.66 -5.29 -2.07
C VAL A 46 -4.90 -4.67 -3.24
N ASN A 47 -4.62 -3.38 -3.18
CA ASN A 47 -3.91 -2.66 -4.25
C ASN A 47 -2.48 -3.21 -4.43
N GLU A 48 -1.76 -3.42 -3.33
CA GLU A 48 -0.41 -4.00 -3.31
C GLU A 48 -0.41 -5.43 -3.87
N ALA A 49 -1.34 -6.28 -3.42
CA ALA A 49 -1.42 -7.67 -3.89
C ALA A 49 -1.74 -7.75 -5.39
N MET A 50 -2.70 -6.95 -5.85
CA MET A 50 -3.05 -6.89 -7.29
C MET A 50 -1.88 -6.36 -8.13
N ALA A 51 -1.18 -5.34 -7.66
CA ALA A 51 -0.01 -4.79 -8.35
C ALA A 51 1.12 -5.83 -8.42
N ALA A 52 1.50 -6.45 -7.30
CA ALA A 52 2.55 -7.45 -7.25
C ALA A 52 2.25 -8.67 -8.14
N ALA A 53 1.00 -9.16 -8.13
CA ALA A 53 0.58 -10.26 -8.99
C ALA A 53 0.69 -9.92 -10.48
N LYS A 54 0.26 -8.71 -10.90
CA LYS A 54 0.43 -8.21 -12.27
C LYS A 54 1.90 -8.07 -12.69
N LEU A 55 2.79 -7.81 -11.73
CA LEU A 55 4.24 -7.77 -11.95
C LEU A 55 4.87 -9.17 -11.99
N GLY A 56 4.07 -10.24 -11.87
CA GLY A 56 4.50 -11.62 -11.99
C GLY A 56 5.10 -12.21 -10.71
N VAL A 57 4.80 -11.64 -9.54
CA VAL A 57 5.15 -12.21 -8.23
C VAL A 57 4.03 -13.15 -7.79
N LYS A 58 4.36 -14.36 -7.31
CA LYS A 58 3.38 -15.28 -6.71
C LYS A 58 2.89 -14.70 -5.39
N THR A 59 1.74 -14.02 -5.46
CA THR A 59 1.22 -13.18 -4.38
C THR A 59 -0.04 -13.75 -3.76
N GLY A 60 -0.11 -13.74 -2.44
CA GLY A 60 -1.31 -13.99 -1.65
C GLY A 60 -1.75 -12.74 -0.89
N ILE A 61 -2.95 -12.79 -0.33
CA ILE A 61 -3.48 -11.74 0.54
C ILE A 61 -4.06 -12.35 1.82
N TYR A 62 -3.76 -11.73 2.96
CA TYR A 62 -4.36 -12.04 4.24
C TYR A 62 -5.15 -10.82 4.74
N CYS A 63 -6.44 -10.88 4.65
CA CYS A 63 -7.40 -9.84 5.05
C CYS A 63 -8.70 -10.47 5.52
N SER A 64 -9.62 -9.64 6.03
CA SER A 64 -10.98 -10.05 6.38
C SER A 64 -11.99 -9.38 5.45
N LEU A 65 -12.97 -10.15 4.96
CA LEU A 65 -14.10 -9.71 4.15
C LEU A 65 -15.39 -10.33 4.71
N GLY A 66 -16.50 -9.62 4.62
CA GLY A 66 -17.81 -10.14 4.93
C GLY A 66 -18.24 -11.27 3.98
N GLU A 67 -19.21 -12.06 4.42
CA GLU A 67 -19.94 -13.01 3.55
C GLU A 67 -21.05 -12.27 2.80
N ASP A 68 -20.66 -11.28 1.96
CA ASP A 68 -21.55 -10.38 1.23
C ASP A 68 -21.06 -10.11 -0.19
N ASP A 69 -21.92 -9.44 -1.00
CA ASP A 69 -21.63 -9.12 -2.40
C ASP A 69 -20.36 -8.23 -2.55
N ALA A 70 -20.14 -7.32 -1.59
CA ALA A 70 -18.93 -6.47 -1.59
C ALA A 70 -17.66 -7.30 -1.37
N GLY A 71 -17.69 -8.27 -0.45
CA GLY A 71 -16.61 -9.22 -0.24
C GLY A 71 -16.36 -10.11 -1.44
N ASP A 72 -17.41 -10.55 -2.11
CA ASP A 72 -17.30 -11.34 -3.34
C ASP A 72 -16.74 -10.52 -4.50
N MET A 73 -17.08 -9.23 -4.58
CA MET A 73 -16.50 -8.30 -5.54
C MET A 73 -14.98 -8.18 -5.36
N VAL A 74 -14.51 -7.98 -4.11
CA VAL A 74 -13.08 -7.87 -3.79
C VAL A 74 -12.36 -9.19 -4.09
N ALA A 75 -12.85 -10.31 -3.57
CA ALA A 75 -12.25 -11.62 -3.78
C ALA A 75 -12.22 -12.01 -5.28
N GLY A 76 -13.27 -11.67 -6.02
CA GLY A 76 -13.34 -11.87 -7.46
C GLY A 76 -12.31 -11.05 -8.24
N ALA A 77 -12.09 -9.78 -7.86
CA ALA A 77 -11.08 -8.92 -8.48
C ALA A 77 -9.66 -9.43 -8.23
N LEU A 78 -9.36 -9.85 -6.99
CA LEU A 78 -8.08 -10.44 -6.61
C LEU A 78 -7.78 -11.72 -7.44
N ARG A 79 -8.75 -12.64 -7.53
CA ARG A 79 -8.60 -13.86 -8.35
C ARG A 79 -8.35 -13.57 -9.82
N ARG A 80 -9.05 -12.59 -10.41
CA ARG A 80 -8.82 -12.17 -11.80
C ARG A 80 -7.40 -11.63 -12.05
N CYS A 81 -6.76 -11.07 -11.02
CA CYS A 81 -5.37 -10.62 -11.08
C CYS A 81 -4.36 -11.73 -10.77
N GLY A 82 -4.79 -12.96 -10.47
CA GLY A 82 -3.91 -14.08 -10.13
C GLY A 82 -3.42 -14.08 -8.67
N VAL A 83 -4.06 -13.33 -7.78
CA VAL A 83 -3.75 -13.34 -6.34
C VAL A 83 -4.36 -14.59 -5.69
N ASP A 84 -3.57 -15.29 -4.86
CA ASP A 84 -4.07 -16.37 -3.99
C ASP A 84 -5.00 -15.78 -2.92
N THR A 85 -6.27 -16.18 -2.97
CA THR A 85 -7.33 -15.75 -2.05
C THR A 85 -7.64 -16.76 -0.96
N GLY A 86 -6.91 -17.86 -0.87
CA GLY A 86 -7.13 -18.93 0.13
C GLY A 86 -6.91 -18.51 1.58
N ARG A 87 -6.28 -17.34 1.79
CA ARG A 87 -6.00 -16.78 3.11
C ARG A 87 -6.97 -15.69 3.55
N ILE A 88 -7.95 -15.37 2.73
CA ILE A 88 -9.02 -14.41 3.09
C ILE A 88 -9.89 -15.04 4.19
N LEU A 89 -10.07 -14.31 5.27
CA LEU A 89 -11.07 -14.64 6.28
C LEU A 89 -12.43 -14.16 5.80
N ARG A 90 -13.44 -15.04 5.85
CA ARG A 90 -14.83 -14.67 5.59
C ARG A 90 -15.54 -14.55 6.93
N ASP A 91 -16.16 -13.40 7.17
CA ASP A 91 -16.82 -13.05 8.43
C ASP A 91 -18.32 -12.87 8.21
N ALA A 92 -19.11 -13.85 8.69
CA ALA A 92 -20.57 -13.78 8.61
C ALA A 92 -21.20 -12.74 9.55
N GLY A 93 -20.46 -12.30 10.58
CA GLY A 93 -20.94 -11.35 11.59
C GLY A 93 -20.77 -9.88 11.21
N HIS A 94 -19.91 -9.59 10.25
CA HIS A 94 -19.56 -8.21 9.89
C HIS A 94 -19.48 -8.03 8.38
N PRO A 95 -20.11 -6.99 7.81
CA PRO A 95 -20.08 -6.73 6.39
C PRO A 95 -18.71 -6.26 5.92
N THR A 96 -18.40 -6.49 4.65
CA THR A 96 -17.22 -5.89 4.00
C THR A 96 -17.28 -4.39 4.09
N PRO A 97 -16.17 -3.70 4.46
CA PRO A 97 -16.14 -2.25 4.48
C PRO A 97 -16.45 -1.65 3.10
N VAL A 98 -17.34 -0.67 3.10
CA VAL A 98 -17.62 0.15 1.91
C VAL A 98 -17.32 1.60 2.25
N THR A 99 -16.42 2.23 1.50
CA THR A 99 -16.12 3.66 1.60
C THR A 99 -16.87 4.39 0.51
N THR A 100 -17.83 5.24 0.88
CA THR A 100 -18.41 6.19 -0.07
C THR A 100 -17.58 7.46 -0.10
N MET A 101 -17.00 7.78 -1.25
CA MET A 101 -16.14 8.93 -1.46
C MET A 101 -16.82 9.93 -2.38
N PHE A 102 -16.95 11.16 -1.90
CA PHE A 102 -17.42 12.31 -2.68
C PHE A 102 -16.21 13.11 -3.16
N VAL A 103 -16.06 13.23 -4.47
CA VAL A 103 -14.97 13.97 -5.11
C VAL A 103 -15.56 15.18 -5.79
N ASN A 104 -15.21 16.38 -5.30
CA ASN A 104 -15.67 17.65 -5.84
C ASN A 104 -14.99 17.98 -7.18
N ALA A 105 -15.49 18.98 -7.89
CA ALA A 105 -14.93 19.43 -9.16
C ALA A 105 -13.47 19.94 -9.04
N ASP A 106 -13.10 20.49 -7.87
CA ASP A 106 -11.74 20.93 -7.54
C ASP A 106 -10.81 19.80 -7.10
N GLY A 107 -11.31 18.56 -7.04
CA GLY A 107 -10.54 17.38 -6.59
C GLY A 107 -10.52 17.17 -5.07
N THR A 108 -11.12 18.06 -4.27
CA THR A 108 -11.26 17.83 -2.81
C THR A 108 -12.16 16.63 -2.54
N ARG A 109 -11.89 15.92 -1.43
CA ARG A 109 -12.54 14.64 -1.14
C ARG A 109 -13.11 14.63 0.27
N LYS A 110 -14.32 14.05 0.40
CA LYS A 110 -14.90 13.66 1.69
C LYS A 110 -15.33 12.19 1.58
N SER A 111 -15.15 11.41 2.64
CA SER A 111 -15.53 10.00 2.63
C SER A 111 -16.25 9.59 3.90
N ILE A 112 -17.13 8.61 3.75
CA ILE A 112 -17.81 7.91 4.84
C ILE A 112 -17.55 6.42 4.65
N THR A 113 -17.08 5.75 5.69
CA THR A 113 -16.82 4.30 5.68
C THR A 113 -17.64 3.62 6.77
N ASN A 114 -18.32 2.52 6.43
CA ASN A 114 -19.03 1.67 7.41
C ASN A 114 -18.12 0.69 8.17
N GLY A 115 -16.80 0.90 8.13
CA GLY A 115 -15.78 -0.08 8.48
C GLY A 115 -15.31 -0.10 9.94
N ALA A 116 -16.16 0.24 10.93
CA ALA A 116 -15.77 0.15 12.35
C ALA A 116 -15.32 -1.26 12.76
N HIS A 117 -15.91 -2.29 12.17
CA HIS A 117 -15.59 -3.71 12.41
C HIS A 117 -14.21 -4.15 11.87
N ARG A 118 -13.48 -3.35 11.07
CA ARG A 118 -12.11 -3.67 10.63
C ARG A 118 -11.16 -3.89 11.81
N TYR A 119 -11.50 -3.42 13.01
CA TYR A 119 -10.81 -3.72 14.26
C TYR A 119 -10.98 -5.18 14.71
N ASN A 120 -11.86 -5.96 14.09
CA ASN A 120 -12.03 -7.38 14.36
C ASN A 120 -11.09 -8.27 13.54
N PHE A 121 -10.30 -7.70 12.63
CA PHE A 121 -9.26 -8.44 11.94
C PHE A 121 -8.02 -8.53 12.82
N HIS A 122 -7.69 -9.75 13.24
CA HIS A 122 -6.63 -10.10 14.19
C HIS A 122 -5.60 -11.03 13.53
N PRO A 123 -4.72 -10.50 12.66
CA PRO A 123 -3.74 -11.33 11.92
C PRO A 123 -2.76 -12.08 12.82
N GLU A 124 -2.54 -11.59 14.04
CA GLU A 124 -1.67 -12.22 15.05
C GLU A 124 -2.19 -13.56 15.57
N ARG A 125 -3.50 -13.83 15.44
CA ARG A 125 -4.13 -15.05 15.96
C ARG A 125 -3.92 -16.27 15.07
N ASP A 126 -3.62 -16.07 13.79
CA ASP A 126 -3.39 -17.16 12.83
C ASP A 126 -2.19 -16.84 11.93
N THR A 127 -1.01 -16.82 12.52
CA THR A 127 0.24 -16.47 11.83
C THR A 127 0.64 -17.48 10.76
N ALA A 128 0.13 -18.71 10.81
CA ALA A 128 0.36 -19.73 9.78
C ALA A 128 -0.13 -19.28 8.39
N ARG A 129 -1.11 -18.36 8.35
CA ARG A 129 -1.65 -17.83 7.09
C ARG A 129 -0.67 -16.96 6.30
N PHE A 130 0.41 -16.48 6.90
CA PHE A 130 1.39 -15.64 6.19
C PHE A 130 2.84 -16.08 6.34
N THR A 131 3.17 -16.96 7.29
CA THR A 131 4.56 -17.34 7.57
C THR A 131 5.16 -18.32 6.55
N ASP A 132 4.40 -18.80 5.59
CA ASP A 132 4.86 -19.72 4.53
C ASP A 132 5.32 -18.99 3.23
N ALA A 133 5.36 -17.66 3.20
CA ALA A 133 5.88 -16.86 2.08
C ALA A 133 7.35 -16.45 2.28
N ARG A 134 7.99 -15.90 1.23
CA ARG A 134 9.35 -15.32 1.33
C ARG A 134 9.35 -13.94 1.97
N ALA A 135 8.25 -13.19 1.79
CA ALA A 135 8.10 -11.84 2.33
C ALA A 135 6.65 -11.53 2.67
N ILE A 136 6.47 -10.49 3.49
CA ILE A 136 5.18 -9.85 3.73
C ILE A 136 5.25 -8.35 3.46
N ILE A 137 4.12 -7.76 3.04
CA ILE A 137 3.87 -6.32 3.12
C ILE A 137 2.77 -6.09 4.17
N LEU A 138 3.05 -5.25 5.16
CA LEU A 138 2.03 -4.66 6.01
C LEU A 138 1.48 -3.43 5.29
N GLY A 139 0.33 -3.56 4.66
CA GLY A 139 -0.36 -2.43 4.05
C GLY A 139 -1.06 -1.61 5.12
N SER A 140 -0.65 -0.38 5.35
CA SER A 140 -1.25 0.54 6.33
C SER A 140 -0.74 0.40 7.77
N LEU A 141 0.57 0.27 7.98
CA LEU A 141 1.14 0.44 9.31
C LEU A 141 0.65 1.78 9.90
N PHE A 142 0.25 1.79 11.18
CA PHE A 142 -0.40 2.86 11.94
C PHE A 142 -1.92 3.03 11.68
N ARG A 143 -2.54 2.13 10.93
CA ARG A 143 -4.00 2.01 10.84
C ARG A 143 -4.46 0.58 11.12
N ALA A 144 -5.70 0.43 11.55
CA ALA A 144 -6.26 -0.89 11.84
C ALA A 144 -6.06 -1.89 10.67
N PRO A 145 -5.60 -3.13 10.95
CA PRO A 145 -5.33 -3.68 12.29
C PRO A 145 -3.97 -3.25 12.89
N PHE A 146 -3.11 -2.55 12.15
CA PHE A 146 -1.76 -2.19 12.55
C PHE A 146 -1.69 -0.80 13.22
N ASP A 147 -2.68 -0.47 14.04
CA ASP A 147 -2.71 0.65 14.99
C ASP A 147 -2.72 0.16 16.46
N ASP A 148 -2.38 -1.13 16.66
CA ASP A 148 -2.22 -1.77 17.96
C ASP A 148 -0.79 -2.33 18.08
N PRO A 149 0.01 -1.87 19.08
CA PRO A 149 1.40 -2.29 19.23
C PRO A 149 1.55 -3.79 19.46
N GLU A 150 0.59 -4.45 20.12
CA GLU A 150 0.65 -5.88 20.40
C GLU A 150 0.43 -6.69 19.11
N ILE A 151 -0.54 -6.30 18.29
CA ILE A 151 -0.77 -6.91 16.97
C ILE A 151 0.46 -6.74 16.08
N ILE A 152 1.01 -5.52 16.01
CA ILE A 152 2.21 -5.23 15.22
C ILE A 152 3.37 -6.11 15.68
N ALA A 153 3.65 -6.14 16.98
CA ALA A 153 4.75 -6.92 17.54
C ALA A 153 4.62 -8.41 17.22
N ALA A 154 3.44 -8.98 17.44
CA ALA A 154 3.19 -10.40 17.20
C ALA A 154 3.34 -10.79 15.72
N VAL A 155 2.79 -9.98 14.80
CA VAL A 155 2.90 -10.23 13.34
C VAL A 155 4.36 -10.12 12.88
N LEU A 156 5.09 -9.07 13.30
CA LEU A 156 6.49 -8.88 12.90
C LEU A 156 7.40 -9.96 13.48
N GLN A 157 7.18 -10.37 14.73
CA GLN A 157 7.95 -11.46 15.36
C GLN A 157 7.72 -12.81 14.66
N ALA A 158 6.46 -13.12 14.33
CA ALA A 158 6.12 -14.32 13.58
C ALA A 158 6.79 -14.35 12.20
N ALA A 159 6.73 -13.24 11.46
CA ALA A 159 7.34 -13.11 10.15
C ALA A 159 8.88 -13.24 10.23
N LYS A 160 9.52 -12.59 11.20
CA LYS A 160 10.98 -12.73 11.42
C LYS A 160 11.37 -14.13 11.85
N GLY A 161 10.59 -14.77 12.72
CA GLY A 161 10.80 -16.16 13.13
C GLY A 161 10.74 -17.14 11.95
N ALA A 162 9.95 -16.81 10.92
CA ALA A 162 9.86 -17.56 9.67
C ALA A 162 10.93 -17.20 8.63
N GLY A 163 11.83 -16.26 8.92
CA GLY A 163 12.88 -15.80 8.01
C GLY A 163 12.40 -14.94 6.85
N GLN A 164 11.25 -14.28 6.98
CA GLN A 164 10.67 -13.46 5.93
C GLN A 164 11.31 -12.07 5.85
N LEU A 165 11.35 -11.49 4.64
CA LEU A 165 11.54 -10.06 4.48
C LEU A 165 10.24 -9.33 4.84
N ILE A 166 10.37 -8.19 5.54
CA ILE A 166 9.24 -7.40 6.01
C ILE A 166 9.26 -6.01 5.38
N PHE A 167 8.25 -5.74 4.57
CA PHE A 167 7.95 -4.42 4.05
C PHE A 167 6.78 -3.84 4.85
N ALA A 168 6.85 -2.55 5.18
CA ALA A 168 5.78 -1.84 5.87
C ALA A 168 5.43 -0.56 5.12
N ASP A 169 4.27 -0.53 4.48
CA ASP A 169 3.70 0.72 4.00
C ASP A 169 2.95 1.42 5.12
N THR A 170 3.04 2.74 5.18
CA THR A 170 2.50 3.51 6.31
C THR A 170 1.27 4.30 5.92
N LYS A 171 0.50 4.70 6.92
CA LYS A 171 -0.61 5.66 6.78
C LYS A 171 -0.62 6.65 7.94
N LEU A 172 -1.17 7.84 7.68
CA LEU A 172 -1.51 8.75 8.77
C LEU A 172 -2.58 8.12 9.66
N PRO A 173 -2.50 8.27 10.98
CA PRO A 173 -3.46 7.67 11.92
C PRO A 173 -4.85 8.28 11.75
N ASN A 174 -5.88 7.53 12.11
CA ASN A 174 -7.27 8.02 12.06
C ASN A 174 -8.07 7.82 13.35
N PHE A 175 -7.82 6.74 14.10
CA PHE A 175 -8.55 6.44 15.35
C PHE A 175 -7.62 6.23 16.55
N ARG A 176 -6.56 5.46 16.38
CA ARG A 176 -5.50 5.29 17.37
C ARG A 176 -4.25 6.02 16.89
N PHE A 177 -3.63 6.80 17.76
CA PHE A 177 -2.52 7.69 17.41
C PHE A 177 -1.21 7.15 17.99
N LEU A 178 -0.70 6.08 17.37
CA LEU A 178 0.61 5.54 17.73
C LEU A 178 1.72 6.50 17.31
N LYS A 179 2.76 6.53 18.14
CA LYS A 179 4.04 7.19 17.85
C LYS A 179 5.12 6.13 17.57
N LEU A 180 6.24 6.54 17.01
CA LEU A 180 7.39 5.65 16.81
C LEU A 180 7.89 5.05 18.13
N ASP A 181 7.76 5.80 19.25
CA ASP A 181 8.12 5.33 20.58
C ASP A 181 7.33 4.10 21.03
N ASP A 182 6.07 3.99 20.66
CA ASP A 182 5.21 2.86 20.98
C ASP A 182 5.65 1.57 20.25
N LEU A 183 6.46 1.71 19.21
CA LEU A 183 6.93 0.62 18.35
C LEU A 183 8.44 0.36 18.46
N ARG A 184 9.15 0.89 19.49
CA ARG A 184 10.61 0.72 19.66
C ARG A 184 11.08 -0.73 19.58
N GLY A 185 10.29 -1.69 20.08
CA GLY A 185 10.62 -3.11 20.02
C GLY A 185 10.29 -3.78 18.69
N SER A 186 9.44 -3.16 17.89
CA SER A 186 8.90 -3.73 16.64
C SER A 186 9.61 -3.20 15.39
N LEU A 187 9.92 -1.91 15.35
CA LEU A 187 10.56 -1.27 14.19
C LEU A 187 11.89 -1.89 13.77
N PRO A 188 12.77 -2.41 14.67
CA PRO A 188 14.00 -3.11 14.26
C PRO A 188 13.76 -4.39 13.46
N LEU A 189 12.54 -4.94 13.50
CA LEU A 189 12.16 -6.11 12.72
C LEU A 189 11.80 -5.78 11.27
N VAL A 190 11.50 -4.52 10.97
CA VAL A 190 11.12 -4.04 9.63
C VAL A 190 12.36 -3.92 8.75
N ASP A 191 12.37 -4.61 7.62
CA ASP A 191 13.47 -4.52 6.66
C ASP A 191 13.36 -3.28 5.78
N PHE A 192 12.15 -2.94 5.33
CA PHE A 192 11.87 -1.76 4.50
C PHE A 192 10.60 -1.05 4.97
N ILE A 193 10.68 0.24 5.23
CA ILE A 193 9.51 1.09 5.49
C ILE A 193 9.33 2.10 4.35
N THR A 194 8.07 2.29 3.90
CA THR A 194 7.77 3.06 2.68
C THR A 194 6.75 4.19 2.91
N PRO A 195 7.01 5.15 3.84
CA PRO A 195 6.12 6.29 4.03
C PRO A 195 6.07 7.22 2.81
N ASN A 196 4.97 7.95 2.62
CA ASN A 196 4.97 9.13 1.80
C ASN A 196 5.54 10.35 2.57
N GLU A 197 5.74 11.50 1.90
CA GLU A 197 6.35 12.69 2.49
C GLU A 197 5.56 13.20 3.72
N ASP A 198 4.22 13.19 3.66
CA ASP A 198 3.39 13.66 4.76
C ASP A 198 3.40 12.70 5.96
N GLU A 199 3.37 11.41 5.71
CA GLU A 199 3.49 10.37 6.72
C GLU A 199 4.87 10.41 7.39
N ALA A 200 5.93 10.51 6.57
CA ALA A 200 7.29 10.62 7.08
C ALA A 200 7.48 11.87 7.95
N ARG A 201 6.93 13.01 7.52
CA ARG A 201 6.94 14.27 8.30
C ARG A 201 6.18 14.10 9.61
N TYR A 202 4.99 13.52 9.57
CA TYR A 202 4.15 13.34 10.76
C TYR A 202 4.83 12.50 11.83
N TYR A 203 5.41 11.34 11.45
CA TYR A 203 6.01 10.43 12.41
C TYR A 203 7.41 10.87 12.85
N SER A 204 8.16 11.53 12.00
CA SER A 204 9.52 11.98 12.33
C SER A 204 9.58 13.34 13.01
N GLY A 205 8.58 14.20 12.76
CA GLY A 205 8.62 15.60 13.18
C GLY A 205 9.70 16.41 12.46
N LYS A 206 10.12 16.01 11.24
CA LYS A 206 11.17 16.62 10.43
C LYS A 206 10.61 17.08 9.09
N ASP A 207 11.35 17.97 8.42
CA ASP A 207 10.90 18.60 7.17
C ASP A 207 11.66 18.12 5.93
N THR A 208 12.89 17.63 6.07
CA THR A 208 13.67 17.11 4.95
C THR A 208 13.65 15.59 4.89
N PRO A 209 13.61 14.98 3.70
CA PRO A 209 13.63 13.53 3.56
C PRO A 209 14.84 12.87 4.24
N GLU A 210 15.98 13.54 4.24
CA GLU A 210 17.21 13.10 4.88
C GLU A 210 17.02 12.95 6.40
N GLU A 211 16.50 14.00 7.06
CA GLU A 211 16.26 13.99 8.49
C GLU A 211 15.11 13.06 8.89
N MET A 212 14.05 12.99 8.05
CA MET A 212 12.95 12.06 8.25
C MET A 212 13.47 10.62 8.27
N ALA A 213 14.27 10.23 7.26
CA ALA A 213 14.86 8.90 7.18
C ALA A 213 15.77 8.59 8.37
N ASP A 214 16.58 9.57 8.83
CA ASP A 214 17.43 9.41 10.02
C ASP A 214 16.63 9.12 11.29
N VAL A 215 15.41 9.65 11.41
CA VAL A 215 14.53 9.29 12.54
C VAL A 215 14.17 7.83 12.49
N PHE A 216 13.65 7.31 11.37
CA PHE A 216 13.27 5.89 11.26
C PHE A 216 14.47 4.95 11.47
N LEU A 217 15.64 5.29 10.94
CA LEU A 217 16.88 4.52 11.16
C LEU A 217 17.28 4.47 12.64
N ARG A 218 17.15 5.58 13.38
CA ARG A 218 17.39 5.60 14.84
C ARG A 218 16.43 4.71 15.64
N TYR A 219 15.22 4.48 15.12
CA TYR A 219 14.28 3.51 15.68
C TYR A 219 14.55 2.07 15.24
N GLY A 220 15.60 1.84 14.46
CA GLY A 220 16.09 0.52 14.10
C GLY A 220 15.55 -0.06 12.80
N VAL A 221 14.72 0.68 12.06
CA VAL A 221 14.34 0.28 10.69
C VAL A 221 15.59 0.16 9.83
N LYS A 222 15.72 -0.89 9.02
CA LYS A 222 16.96 -1.13 8.27
C LYS A 222 17.10 -0.27 7.02
N ASN A 223 15.99 -0.09 6.29
CA ASN A 223 15.96 0.67 5.04
C ASN A 223 14.71 1.53 4.99
N VAL A 224 14.86 2.81 4.67
CA VAL A 224 13.78 3.80 4.60
C VAL A 224 13.62 4.28 3.16
N VAL A 225 12.41 4.19 2.62
CA VAL A 225 12.07 4.68 1.27
C VAL A 225 10.97 5.71 1.41
N ILE A 226 11.27 6.98 1.24
CA ILE A 226 10.27 8.06 1.30
C ILE A 226 9.74 8.35 -0.09
N LYS A 227 8.44 8.17 -0.29
CA LYS A 227 7.71 8.48 -1.54
C LYS A 227 7.44 10.00 -1.58
N LEU A 228 7.98 10.71 -2.56
CA LEU A 228 7.92 12.18 -2.66
C LEU A 228 6.93 12.66 -3.74
N GLY A 229 6.01 11.79 -4.18
CA GLY A 229 5.03 12.10 -5.23
C GLY A 229 5.70 12.54 -6.53
N GLY A 230 5.31 13.67 -7.09
CA GLY A 230 5.90 14.22 -8.33
C GLY A 230 7.38 14.64 -8.22
N LYS A 231 7.99 14.53 -7.04
CA LYS A 231 9.42 14.75 -6.82
C LYS A 231 10.23 13.44 -6.85
N GLY A 232 9.57 12.28 -6.98
CA GLY A 232 10.20 10.95 -7.02
C GLY A 232 10.28 10.27 -5.67
N CYS A 233 11.46 9.77 -5.28
CA CYS A 233 11.66 9.09 -4.02
C CYS A 233 13.04 9.34 -3.42
N TYR A 234 13.15 9.08 -2.11
CA TYR A 234 14.39 9.12 -1.36
C TYR A 234 14.57 7.83 -0.57
N PHE A 235 15.71 7.19 -0.74
CA PHE A 235 16.11 6.00 0.01
C PHE A 235 17.28 6.32 0.94
N LYS A 236 17.28 5.72 2.13
CA LYS A 236 18.44 5.76 3.05
C LYS A 236 18.51 4.48 3.89
N ASN A 237 19.71 3.99 4.07
CA ASN A 237 20.08 3.03 5.10
C ASN A 237 21.38 3.48 5.79
N THR A 238 22.03 2.61 6.56
CA THR A 238 23.29 2.94 7.25
C THR A 238 24.51 3.08 6.33
N GLU A 239 24.42 2.58 5.09
CA GLU A 239 25.55 2.50 4.16
C GLU A 239 25.46 3.54 3.04
N THR A 240 24.22 3.83 2.56
CA THR A 240 24.02 4.66 1.39
C THR A 240 22.72 5.46 1.44
N SER A 241 22.65 6.49 0.61
CA SER A 241 21.41 7.21 0.32
C SER A 241 21.29 7.45 -1.18
N ILE A 242 20.05 7.37 -1.70
CA ILE A 242 19.73 7.52 -3.12
C ILE A 242 18.52 8.46 -3.24
N ARG A 243 18.63 9.46 -4.10
CA ARG A 243 17.49 10.29 -4.51
C ARG A 243 17.24 10.09 -6.00
N LEU A 244 16.02 9.71 -6.35
CA LEU A 244 15.61 9.56 -7.75
C LEU A 244 14.44 10.51 -8.07
N PRO A 245 14.46 11.16 -9.24
CA PRO A 245 13.34 11.97 -9.70
C PRO A 245 12.12 11.10 -10.02
N ALA A 246 10.94 11.71 -10.09
CA ALA A 246 9.74 11.02 -10.57
C ALA A 246 9.82 10.79 -12.08
N CYS A 247 9.16 9.73 -12.56
CA CYS A 247 8.91 9.58 -13.99
C CYS A 247 7.97 10.69 -14.49
N ALA A 248 8.26 11.22 -15.67
CA ALA A 248 7.43 12.25 -16.32
C ALA A 248 6.10 11.62 -16.77
N VAL A 249 5.01 12.00 -16.11
CA VAL A 249 3.67 11.51 -16.42
C VAL A 249 2.64 12.62 -16.23
N HIS A 250 1.58 12.62 -17.05
CA HIS A 250 0.40 13.46 -16.78
C HIS A 250 -0.44 12.77 -15.71
N ALA A 251 -0.36 13.27 -14.47
CA ALA A 251 -1.12 12.71 -13.37
C ALA A 251 -2.62 13.02 -13.51
N VAL A 252 -3.45 11.97 -13.43
CA VAL A 252 -4.91 12.01 -13.50
C VAL A 252 -5.53 11.75 -12.13
N ASP A 253 -5.05 10.70 -11.45
CA ASP A 253 -5.54 10.28 -10.13
C ASP A 253 -4.41 9.57 -9.36
N ALA A 254 -3.93 10.16 -8.28
CA ALA A 254 -2.85 9.60 -7.47
C ALA A 254 -3.30 8.47 -6.53
N THR A 255 -4.57 8.06 -6.56
CA THR A 255 -5.09 6.98 -5.72
C THR A 255 -4.38 5.67 -6.04
N GLY A 256 -3.78 5.04 -5.02
CA GLY A 256 -3.06 3.78 -5.16
C GLY A 256 -1.66 3.89 -5.77
N ALA A 257 -1.17 5.09 -6.13
CA ALA A 257 0.17 5.25 -6.66
C ALA A 257 1.25 4.80 -5.65
N GLY A 258 1.04 5.10 -4.35
CA GLY A 258 1.90 4.65 -3.26
C GLY A 258 1.91 3.13 -3.11
N ASP A 259 0.74 2.49 -3.20
CA ASP A 259 0.58 1.05 -3.08
C ASP A 259 1.26 0.32 -4.27
N ASN A 260 1.09 0.87 -5.50
CA ASN A 260 1.78 0.35 -6.69
C ASN A 260 3.30 0.54 -6.62
N PHE A 261 3.77 1.67 -6.04
CA PHE A 261 5.19 1.89 -5.76
C PHE A 261 5.73 0.83 -4.78
N ALA A 262 5.05 0.64 -3.63
CA ALA A 262 5.48 -0.32 -2.59
C ALA A 262 5.53 -1.75 -3.14
N ALA A 263 4.49 -2.16 -3.87
CA ALA A 263 4.44 -3.47 -4.54
C ALA A 263 5.54 -3.63 -5.60
N GLY A 264 5.79 -2.60 -6.40
CA GLY A 264 6.86 -2.59 -7.41
C GLY A 264 8.23 -2.72 -6.77
N PHE A 265 8.50 -1.95 -5.73
CA PHE A 265 9.75 -2.02 -4.96
C PHE A 265 9.98 -3.41 -4.36
N ALA A 266 9.00 -3.94 -3.64
CA ALA A 266 9.07 -5.27 -3.04
C ALA A 266 9.27 -6.36 -4.10
N SER A 267 8.62 -6.24 -5.26
CA SER A 267 8.74 -7.18 -6.37
C SER A 267 10.16 -7.29 -6.90
N GLU A 268 10.86 -6.18 -7.09
CA GLU A 268 12.23 -6.19 -7.61
C GLU A 268 13.26 -6.58 -6.53
N ILE A 269 13.06 -6.19 -5.26
CA ILE A 269 13.88 -6.70 -4.13
C ILE A 269 13.77 -8.22 -4.03
N LEU A 270 12.57 -8.81 -4.17
CA LEU A 270 12.38 -10.25 -4.15
C LEU A 270 13.04 -10.97 -5.33
N ARG A 271 13.25 -10.28 -6.46
CA ARG A 271 14.00 -10.78 -7.62
C ARG A 271 15.52 -10.65 -7.47
N GLY A 272 16.00 -9.96 -6.42
CA GLY A 272 17.42 -9.74 -6.18
C GLY A 272 18.00 -8.53 -6.95
N ALA A 273 17.15 -7.62 -7.42
CA ALA A 273 17.61 -6.36 -7.99
C ALA A 273 18.33 -5.50 -6.95
N ASP A 274 19.29 -4.69 -7.38
CA ASP A 274 19.84 -3.67 -6.49
C ASP A 274 18.80 -2.60 -6.14
N VAL A 275 19.06 -1.87 -5.04
CA VAL A 275 18.08 -0.91 -4.51
C VAL A 275 17.80 0.22 -5.50
N SER A 276 18.80 0.68 -6.26
CA SER A 276 18.63 1.77 -7.24
C SER A 276 17.67 1.35 -8.36
N ASP A 277 17.86 0.16 -8.92
CA ASP A 277 16.99 -0.39 -9.95
C ASP A 277 15.58 -0.66 -9.42
N ALA A 278 15.47 -1.20 -8.20
CA ALA A 278 14.18 -1.42 -7.55
C ALA A 278 13.42 -0.08 -7.33
N LEU A 279 14.11 1.00 -6.97
CA LEU A 279 13.50 2.32 -6.81
C LEU A 279 13.05 2.93 -8.15
N ARG A 280 13.85 2.80 -9.22
CA ARG A 280 13.47 3.24 -10.58
C ARG A 280 12.21 2.52 -11.06
N PHE A 281 12.18 1.21 -10.86
CA PHE A 281 11.02 0.39 -11.19
C PHE A 281 9.79 0.79 -10.39
N ALA A 282 9.94 1.01 -9.08
CA ALA A 282 8.87 1.45 -8.18
C ALA A 282 8.30 2.84 -8.58
N ASN A 283 9.17 3.80 -8.92
CA ASN A 283 8.75 5.11 -9.45
C ASN A 283 7.91 4.96 -10.71
N ALA A 284 8.32 4.08 -11.64
CA ALA A 284 7.55 3.81 -12.85
C ALA A 284 6.19 3.15 -12.56
N CYS A 285 6.10 2.23 -11.57
CA CYS A 285 4.83 1.66 -11.11
C CYS A 285 3.88 2.74 -10.59
N GLY A 286 4.36 3.61 -9.70
CA GLY A 286 3.59 4.72 -9.16
C GLY A 286 3.13 5.71 -10.24
N ALA A 287 4.01 6.04 -11.18
CA ALA A 287 3.71 6.93 -12.30
C ALA A 287 2.64 6.35 -13.24
N ILE A 288 2.74 5.07 -13.62
CA ILE A 288 1.73 4.39 -14.43
C ILE A 288 0.37 4.44 -13.72
N CYS A 289 0.34 4.15 -12.41
CA CYS A 289 -0.90 4.21 -11.63
C CYS A 289 -1.49 5.61 -11.64
N ALA A 290 -0.69 6.64 -11.38
CA ALA A 290 -1.14 8.03 -11.35
C ALA A 290 -1.66 8.55 -12.70
N GLY A 291 -1.28 7.94 -13.81
CA GLY A 291 -1.71 8.30 -15.18
C GLY A 291 -3.16 7.92 -15.53
N ALA A 292 -3.90 7.24 -14.66
CA ALA A 292 -5.28 6.85 -14.91
C ALA A 292 -6.14 6.89 -13.64
N VAL A 293 -7.47 6.86 -13.80
CA VAL A 293 -8.41 6.82 -12.68
C VAL A 293 -8.43 5.44 -12.03
N GLY A 294 -8.25 5.39 -10.70
CA GLY A 294 -8.37 4.19 -9.87
C GLY A 294 -7.07 3.41 -9.68
N ALA A 295 -6.89 2.88 -8.49
CA ALA A 295 -5.63 2.33 -7.95
C ALA A 295 -5.03 1.13 -8.72
N GLY A 296 -5.83 0.41 -9.49
CA GLY A 296 -5.37 -0.84 -10.11
C GLY A 296 -5.55 -0.93 -11.62
N THR A 297 -6.02 0.13 -12.31
CA THR A 297 -6.48 0.03 -13.70
C THR A 297 -5.35 0.13 -14.72
N ALA A 298 -4.38 1.02 -14.50
CA ALA A 298 -3.35 1.37 -15.47
C ALA A 298 -2.18 0.38 -15.52
N LEU A 299 -1.77 -0.16 -14.38
CA LEU A 299 -0.69 -1.15 -14.32
C LEU A 299 -1.16 -2.49 -14.89
N LYS A 300 -0.49 -2.97 -15.93
CA LYS A 300 -0.85 -4.20 -16.66
C LYS A 300 0.11 -5.35 -16.38
N ASN A 301 1.39 -5.12 -16.52
CA ASN A 301 2.44 -6.13 -16.37
C ASN A 301 3.82 -5.50 -16.16
N ARG A 302 4.79 -6.32 -15.81
CA ARG A 302 6.18 -5.92 -15.57
C ARG A 302 6.84 -5.29 -16.80
N GLU A 303 6.55 -5.77 -18.00
CA GLU A 303 7.15 -5.25 -19.24
C GLU A 303 6.77 -3.78 -19.51
N GLN A 304 5.51 -3.40 -19.23
CA GLN A 304 5.07 -2.01 -19.30
C GLN A 304 5.93 -1.11 -18.40
N VAL A 305 6.20 -1.56 -17.18
CA VAL A 305 6.99 -0.80 -16.19
C VAL A 305 8.44 -0.66 -16.63
N LEU A 306 9.06 -1.75 -17.09
CA LEU A 306 10.44 -1.75 -17.58
C LEU A 306 10.64 -0.80 -18.76
N ARG A 307 9.66 -0.71 -19.67
CA ARG A 307 9.71 0.26 -20.77
C ARG A 307 9.76 1.69 -20.28
N LEU A 308 8.86 2.06 -19.37
CA LEU A 308 8.84 3.42 -18.81
C LEU A 308 10.13 3.73 -18.02
N ALA A 309 10.58 2.82 -17.17
CA ALA A 309 11.82 3.00 -16.40
C ALA A 309 13.04 3.20 -17.31
N ALA A 310 13.14 2.43 -18.39
CA ALA A 310 14.25 2.58 -19.37
C ALA A 310 14.15 3.89 -20.19
N GLU A 311 12.95 4.39 -20.46
CA GLU A 311 12.76 5.69 -21.12
C GLU A 311 13.21 6.84 -20.23
N GLU A 312 12.85 6.80 -18.94
CA GLU A 312 13.26 7.83 -17.98
C GLU A 312 14.79 7.82 -17.75
N GLN A 313 15.40 6.64 -17.63
CA GLN A 313 16.86 6.53 -17.47
C GLN A 313 17.61 7.14 -18.67
N ARG A 314 17.10 6.97 -19.90
CA ARG A 314 17.69 7.61 -21.08
C ARG A 314 17.57 9.13 -21.05
N ARG A 315 16.44 9.66 -20.56
CA ARG A 315 16.24 11.12 -20.41
C ARG A 315 17.22 11.72 -19.40
N GLU A 316 17.42 11.05 -18.24
CA GLU A 316 18.40 11.49 -17.23
C GLU A 316 19.82 11.54 -17.77
N THR A 317 20.21 10.61 -18.66
CA THR A 317 21.58 10.53 -19.22
C THR A 317 21.82 11.56 -20.33
N THR A 318 20.77 12.18 -20.86
CA THR A 318 20.84 13.12 -21.99
C THR A 318 20.77 14.60 -21.54
N GLN A 319 20.46 14.85 -20.26
CA GLN A 319 20.48 16.15 -19.60
C GLN A 319 21.79 16.39 -18.84
#